data_960fb2a012d986f0834566f6292080bf
#
_entry.id   960fb2a012d986f0834566f6292080bf
#
_cell.length_a   1.000
_cell.length_b   1.000
_cell.length_c   1.000
_cell.angle_alpha   90.00
_cell.angle_beta   90.00
_cell.angle_gamma   90.00
#
_symmetry.space_group_name_H-M   'P 1'
#
loop_
_entity.id
_entity.type
_entity.pdbx_description
1 polymer ?
#
loop_
_entity_poly.entity_id
_entity_poly.type
_entity_poly.pdbx_seq_one_letter_code
_entity_poly.pdbx_strand_id
1 'polypeptide(L)'
;MKGALSLPFLRLYGLTLLYFSANAILNVIIPLKGESLGATNTTIGIVMGAYLFTTMLFRPWAGLLIQKYGPIPVLRTILAINGLALLIYTFTGLEGYFVARVLQGVCTAFFSMALQLGIIDALPDKDRSQGISMYSLCASIPSIIGPLLALGIWQSEETYIFTAAMITIALLTGVVGYSAKIDRSASPPVNDGQTKQGAAMLQSFGQLVKNPYLFRCSLLMLTASLVFGAVTTFIPLYAAQIQNGNAAIYLMLQAGTVVVARFVLRKKIPSDGKWHSAFIMTLMLLLVIAAQSVSFSITGGAVFFYAGAILMGAAQALLYPTLTTFLTFVLPQQSRNVLVGLFIAMADLGVSLGGVIMGPIADLTSYSFMYTVCAILSVAMLFFAYERRSASVETKPSSKRE
;
A
#
# COMPACT_ATOMS: atom_id res chain seq x y z
N MET A 1 13.12 -28.04 13.23
CA MET A 1 12.72 -26.98 12.29
C MET A 1 11.67 -26.13 12.99
N LYS A 2 11.85 -24.81 13.03
CA LYS A 2 10.94 -23.90 13.75
C LYS A 2 9.79 -23.56 12.79
N GLY A 3 8.53 -23.80 13.18
CA GLY A 3 7.35 -23.43 12.37
C GLY A 3 7.10 -21.91 12.33
N ALA A 4 6.18 -21.47 11.47
CA ALA A 4 5.83 -20.05 11.25
C ALA A 4 5.40 -19.29 12.52
N LEU A 5 4.97 -19.98 13.57
CA LEU A 5 4.59 -19.40 14.87
C LEU A 5 5.68 -19.52 15.94
N SER A 6 6.92 -19.85 15.59
CA SER A 6 8.01 -19.87 16.56
C SER A 6 8.44 -18.47 16.98
N LEU A 7 9.01 -18.35 18.18
CA LEU A 7 9.38 -17.06 18.80
C LEU A 7 10.21 -16.13 17.88
N PRO A 8 11.20 -16.61 17.07
CA PRO A 8 11.91 -15.76 16.13
C PRO A 8 10.98 -15.10 15.11
N PHE A 9 10.01 -15.83 14.55
CA PHE A 9 9.06 -15.28 13.57
C PHE A 9 8.02 -14.39 14.22
N LEU A 10 7.55 -14.70 15.44
CA LEU A 10 6.67 -13.83 16.20
C LEU A 10 7.32 -12.45 16.47
N ARG A 11 8.64 -12.42 16.71
CA ARG A 11 9.38 -11.14 16.82
C ARG A 11 9.38 -10.36 15.51
N LEU A 12 9.53 -11.02 14.36
CA LEU A 12 9.47 -10.36 13.04
C LEU A 12 8.07 -9.82 12.75
N TYR A 13 7.02 -10.55 13.11
CA TYR A 13 5.64 -10.08 12.97
C TYR A 13 5.35 -8.91 13.91
N GLY A 14 5.82 -8.97 15.16
CA GLY A 14 5.74 -7.86 16.10
C GLY A 14 6.49 -6.61 15.61
N LEU A 15 7.68 -6.81 15.04
CA LEU A 15 8.44 -5.73 14.40
C LEU A 15 7.68 -5.11 13.22
N THR A 16 7.01 -5.92 12.41
CA THR A 16 6.17 -5.45 11.31
C THR A 16 5.03 -4.57 11.82
N LEU A 17 4.33 -5.04 12.86
CA LEU A 17 3.25 -4.31 13.50
C LEU A 17 3.74 -2.96 14.03
N LEU A 18 4.84 -2.94 14.80
CA LEU A 18 5.42 -1.72 15.36
C LEU A 18 5.85 -0.74 14.25
N TYR A 19 6.51 -1.23 13.20
CA TYR A 19 6.99 -0.40 12.10
C TYR A 19 5.83 0.32 11.39
N PHE A 20 4.79 -0.41 11.01
CA PHE A 20 3.64 0.16 10.31
C PHE A 20 2.71 0.96 11.22
N SER A 21 2.79 0.80 12.57
CA SER A 21 2.01 1.62 13.50
C SER A 21 2.41 3.09 13.44
N ALA A 22 3.71 3.41 13.32
CA ALA A 22 4.15 4.78 13.13
C ALA A 22 3.55 5.39 11.86
N ASN A 23 3.60 4.66 10.74
CA ASN A 23 3.05 5.15 9.47
C ASN A 23 1.53 5.34 9.53
N ALA A 24 0.80 4.45 10.20
CA ALA A 24 -0.65 4.55 10.34
C ALA A 24 -1.06 5.79 11.18
N ILE A 25 -0.31 6.10 12.24
CA ILE A 25 -0.52 7.33 13.03
C ILE A 25 -0.18 8.57 12.20
N LEU A 26 0.96 8.57 11.51
CA LEU A 26 1.42 9.70 10.71
C LEU A 26 0.50 10.01 9.52
N ASN A 27 -0.18 9.02 8.95
CA ASN A 27 -1.14 9.23 7.86
C ASN A 27 -2.34 10.10 8.28
N VAL A 28 -2.65 10.18 9.58
CA VAL A 28 -3.70 11.05 10.11
C VAL A 28 -3.10 12.35 10.67
N ILE A 29 -2.01 12.25 11.43
CA ILE A 29 -1.41 13.44 12.08
C ILE A 29 -0.84 14.43 11.07
N ILE A 30 -0.19 13.98 9.99
CA ILE A 30 0.46 14.88 9.03
C ILE A 30 -0.56 15.80 8.32
N PRO A 31 -1.68 15.30 7.77
CA PRO A 31 -2.69 16.17 7.21
C PRO A 31 -3.24 17.19 8.22
N LEU A 32 -3.63 16.73 9.42
CA LEU A 32 -4.18 17.60 10.47
C LEU A 32 -3.17 18.66 10.91
N LYS A 33 -1.91 18.28 11.11
CA LYS A 33 -0.84 19.21 11.46
C LYS A 33 -0.56 20.20 10.32
N GLY A 34 -0.58 19.74 9.07
CA GLY A 34 -0.41 20.59 7.90
C GLY A 34 -1.49 21.68 7.86
N GLU A 35 -2.76 21.29 8.02
CA GLU A 35 -3.90 22.23 8.08
C GLU A 35 -3.74 23.21 9.25
N SER A 36 -3.39 22.75 10.45
CA SER A 36 -3.19 23.62 11.62
C SER A 36 -2.05 24.64 11.47
N LEU A 37 -1.10 24.35 10.59
CA LEU A 37 0.00 25.26 10.21
C LEU A 37 -0.34 26.15 9.01
N GLY A 38 -1.58 26.11 8.50
CA GLY A 38 -2.02 26.90 7.36
C GLY A 38 -1.51 26.43 6.00
N ALA A 39 -1.05 25.17 5.91
CA ALA A 39 -0.60 24.62 4.64
C ALA A 39 -1.78 24.36 3.69
N THR A 40 -1.55 24.55 2.39
CA THR A 40 -2.53 24.20 1.35
C THR A 40 -2.68 22.69 1.22
N ASN A 41 -3.83 22.22 0.70
CA ASN A 41 -4.04 20.80 0.41
C ASN A 41 -2.99 20.26 -0.59
N THR A 42 -2.55 21.12 -1.51
CA THR A 42 -1.43 20.82 -2.43
C THR A 42 -0.16 20.47 -1.67
N THR A 43 0.24 21.28 -0.70
CA THR A 43 1.44 21.03 0.10
C THR A 43 1.30 19.75 0.94
N ILE A 44 0.16 19.57 1.60
CA ILE A 44 -0.15 18.35 2.37
C ILE A 44 -0.09 17.12 1.45
N GLY A 45 -0.69 17.21 0.26
CA GLY A 45 -0.68 16.13 -0.73
C GLY A 45 0.72 15.75 -1.20
N ILE A 46 1.60 16.73 -1.42
CA ILE A 46 3.01 16.50 -1.78
C ILE A 46 3.75 15.79 -0.65
N VAL A 47 3.60 16.25 0.59
CA VAL A 47 4.23 15.62 1.77
C VAL A 47 3.76 14.17 1.91
N MET A 48 2.45 13.92 1.79
CA MET A 48 1.88 12.57 1.90
C MET A 48 2.32 11.66 0.75
N GLY A 49 2.31 12.18 -0.47
CA GLY A 49 2.69 11.45 -1.68
C GLY A 49 4.17 11.06 -1.71
N ALA A 50 5.05 11.87 -1.11
CA ALA A 50 6.49 11.63 -1.08
C ALA A 50 6.87 10.24 -0.53
N TYR A 51 6.12 9.72 0.43
CA TYR A 51 6.36 8.43 1.06
C TYR A 51 6.30 7.26 0.07
N LEU A 52 5.16 7.07 -0.62
CA LEU A 52 5.00 5.93 -1.53
C LEU A 52 5.71 6.16 -2.87
N PHE A 53 5.86 7.40 -3.31
CA PHE A 53 6.68 7.72 -4.46
C PHE A 53 8.13 7.24 -4.25
N THR A 54 8.70 7.57 -3.10
CA THR A 54 10.06 7.15 -2.76
C THR A 54 10.14 5.63 -2.54
N THR A 55 9.13 5.03 -1.91
CA THR A 55 9.04 3.57 -1.76
C THR A 55 9.07 2.88 -3.12
N MET A 56 8.28 3.33 -4.08
CA MET A 56 8.26 2.82 -5.43
C MET A 56 9.63 2.90 -6.10
N LEU A 57 10.28 4.07 -6.03
CA LEU A 57 11.58 4.28 -6.65
C LEU A 57 12.66 3.35 -6.09
N PHE A 58 12.69 3.13 -4.77
CA PHE A 58 13.77 2.38 -4.12
C PHE A 58 13.54 0.87 -4.04
N ARG A 59 12.35 0.33 -4.38
CA ARG A 59 12.09 -1.12 -4.39
C ARG A 59 13.08 -1.95 -5.21
N PRO A 60 13.50 -1.54 -6.45
CA PRO A 60 14.46 -2.31 -7.22
C PRO A 60 15.81 -2.46 -6.53
N TRP A 61 16.30 -1.38 -5.91
CA TRP A 61 17.60 -1.40 -5.20
C TRP A 61 17.51 -2.18 -3.89
N ALA A 62 16.35 -2.18 -3.24
CA ALA A 62 16.13 -2.94 -2.01
C ALA A 62 16.39 -4.44 -2.23
N GLY A 63 15.85 -5.02 -3.29
CA GLY A 63 16.11 -6.42 -3.65
C GLY A 63 17.58 -6.73 -3.84
N LEU A 64 18.29 -5.89 -4.59
CA LEU A 64 19.72 -6.06 -4.89
C LEU A 64 20.62 -5.97 -3.63
N LEU A 65 20.38 -4.97 -2.77
CA LEU A 65 21.17 -4.81 -1.55
C LEU A 65 20.93 -5.95 -0.55
N ILE A 66 19.67 -6.42 -0.44
CA ILE A 66 19.33 -7.54 0.44
C ILE A 66 19.99 -8.84 -0.04
N GLN A 67 20.03 -9.07 -1.35
CA GLN A 67 20.74 -10.21 -1.91
C GLN A 67 22.25 -10.16 -1.62
N LYS A 68 22.86 -8.96 -1.76
CA LYS A 68 24.30 -8.76 -1.57
C LYS A 68 24.71 -8.86 -0.11
N TYR A 69 24.00 -8.17 0.79
CA TYR A 69 24.41 -8.03 2.20
C TYR A 69 23.60 -8.91 3.16
N GLY A 70 22.52 -9.50 2.69
CA GLY A 70 21.57 -10.27 3.49
C GLY A 70 20.48 -9.42 4.17
N PRO A 71 19.37 -10.05 4.59
CA PRO A 71 18.21 -9.30 5.11
C PRO A 71 18.49 -8.64 6.47
N ILE A 72 19.23 -9.28 7.38
CA ILE A 72 19.42 -8.76 8.75
C ILE A 72 20.29 -7.50 8.82
N PRO A 73 21.48 -7.42 8.18
CA PRO A 73 22.27 -6.18 8.20
C PRO A 73 21.52 -5.01 7.58
N VAL A 74 20.87 -5.24 6.44
CA VAL A 74 20.04 -4.22 5.77
C VAL A 74 18.91 -3.76 6.70
N LEU A 75 18.19 -4.71 7.33
CA LEU A 75 17.11 -4.41 8.25
C LEU A 75 17.58 -3.51 9.41
N ARG A 76 18.69 -3.83 10.06
CA ARG A 76 19.24 -3.04 11.17
C ARG A 76 19.60 -1.62 10.77
N THR A 77 20.26 -1.44 9.64
CA THR A 77 20.59 -0.11 9.09
C THR A 77 19.33 0.70 8.81
N ILE A 78 18.35 0.09 8.16
CA ILE A 78 17.09 0.74 7.81
C ILE A 78 16.27 1.13 9.05
N LEU A 79 16.26 0.31 10.09
CA LEU A 79 15.58 0.65 11.34
C LEU A 79 16.22 1.83 12.06
N ALA A 80 17.55 1.96 12.02
CA ALA A 80 18.24 3.14 12.55
C ALA A 80 17.86 4.41 11.77
N ILE A 81 17.86 4.35 10.43
CA ILE A 81 17.45 5.47 9.58
C ILE A 81 15.96 5.81 9.80
N ASN A 82 15.10 4.81 9.92
CA ASN A 82 13.68 5.02 10.22
C ASN A 82 13.47 5.67 11.60
N GLY A 83 14.25 5.26 12.61
CA GLY A 83 14.26 5.91 13.93
C GLY A 83 14.61 7.40 13.82
N LEU A 84 15.64 7.74 13.05
CA LEU A 84 16.00 9.13 12.77
C LEU A 84 14.85 9.88 12.06
N ALA A 85 14.21 9.26 11.07
CA ALA A 85 13.06 9.87 10.40
C ALA A 85 11.90 10.14 11.37
N LEU A 86 11.61 9.24 12.32
CA LEU A 86 10.60 9.46 13.35
C LEU A 86 10.96 10.61 14.27
N LEU A 87 12.25 10.80 14.61
CA LEU A 87 12.71 11.95 15.38
C LEU A 87 12.52 13.26 14.63
N ILE A 88 12.75 13.29 13.32
CA ILE A 88 12.54 14.50 12.52
C ILE A 88 11.10 15.00 12.64
N TYR A 89 10.09 14.12 12.64
CA TYR A 89 8.69 14.55 12.84
C TYR A 89 8.43 15.22 14.18
N THR A 90 9.20 14.91 15.21
CA THR A 90 8.97 15.46 16.57
C THR A 90 9.57 16.86 16.74
N PHE A 91 10.64 17.18 16.01
CA PHE A 91 11.42 18.41 16.21
C PHE A 91 11.32 19.42 15.08
N THR A 92 10.57 19.11 14.00
CA THR A 92 10.52 19.97 12.81
C THR A 92 9.09 20.33 12.43
N GLY A 93 8.96 21.31 11.54
CA GLY A 93 7.70 21.66 10.88
C GLY A 93 7.48 20.87 9.58
N LEU A 94 6.60 21.38 8.73
CA LEU A 94 6.13 20.68 7.53
C LEU A 94 7.23 20.34 6.51
N GLU A 95 8.26 21.19 6.39
CA GLU A 95 9.42 20.92 5.53
C GLU A 95 10.21 19.69 6.01
N GLY A 96 10.42 19.58 7.33
CA GLY A 96 11.03 18.38 7.90
C GLY A 96 10.16 17.14 7.74
N TYR A 97 8.83 17.30 7.75
CA TYR A 97 7.90 16.20 7.47
C TYR A 97 8.07 15.65 6.07
N PHE A 98 8.31 16.52 5.07
CA PHE A 98 8.62 16.07 3.71
C PHE A 98 9.89 15.21 3.67
N VAL A 99 10.98 15.72 4.29
CA VAL A 99 12.25 14.99 4.38
C VAL A 99 12.07 13.64 5.10
N ALA A 100 11.37 13.65 6.22
CA ALA A 100 11.08 12.43 6.98
C ALA A 100 10.23 11.43 6.18
N ARG A 101 9.25 11.88 5.38
CA ARG A 101 8.45 11.04 4.47
C ARG A 101 9.31 10.41 3.38
N VAL A 102 10.23 11.16 2.78
CA VAL A 102 11.19 10.62 1.81
C VAL A 102 12.05 9.53 2.45
N LEU A 103 12.64 9.79 3.63
CA LEU A 103 13.44 8.81 4.36
C LEU A 103 12.62 7.56 4.74
N GLN A 104 11.41 7.74 5.26
CA GLN A 104 10.51 6.63 5.57
C GLN A 104 10.16 5.81 4.33
N GLY A 105 9.95 6.45 3.18
CA GLY A 105 9.67 5.76 1.92
C GLY A 105 10.83 4.84 1.51
N VAL A 106 12.08 5.35 1.57
CA VAL A 106 13.28 4.52 1.38
C VAL A 106 13.27 3.36 2.37
N CYS A 107 13.11 3.65 3.67
CA CYS A 107 13.12 2.63 4.71
C CYS A 107 12.06 1.54 4.46
N THR A 108 10.86 1.93 4.04
CA THR A 108 9.76 0.99 3.80
C THR A 108 10.02 0.06 2.60
N ALA A 109 10.64 0.56 1.53
CA ALA A 109 11.03 -0.27 0.40
C ALA A 109 11.96 -1.42 0.84
N PHE A 110 12.96 -1.09 1.64
CA PHE A 110 13.93 -2.07 2.14
C PHE A 110 13.36 -2.97 3.24
N PHE A 111 12.62 -2.39 4.19
CA PHE A 111 12.02 -3.10 5.31
C PHE A 111 11.05 -4.20 4.85
N SER A 112 10.10 -3.85 3.98
CA SER A 112 9.11 -4.78 3.48
C SER A 112 9.76 -5.93 2.70
N MET A 113 10.75 -5.62 1.87
CA MET A 113 11.47 -6.63 1.08
C MET A 113 12.33 -7.53 1.96
N ALA A 114 13.08 -6.96 2.93
CA ALA A 114 13.95 -7.72 3.83
C ALA A 114 13.15 -8.71 4.67
N LEU A 115 11.99 -8.30 5.21
CA LEU A 115 11.15 -9.18 6.01
C LEU A 115 10.47 -10.26 5.17
N GLN A 116 9.90 -9.90 4.01
CA GLN A 116 9.24 -10.88 3.14
C GLN A 116 10.23 -11.96 2.66
N LEU A 117 11.38 -11.56 2.12
CA LEU A 117 12.42 -12.49 1.68
C LEU A 117 12.97 -13.29 2.86
N GLY A 118 13.27 -12.63 3.98
CA GLY A 118 13.78 -13.31 5.17
C GLY A 118 12.81 -14.37 5.72
N ILE A 119 11.50 -14.10 5.72
CA ILE A 119 10.48 -15.07 6.14
C ILE A 119 10.37 -16.22 5.14
N ILE A 120 10.37 -15.92 3.83
CA ILE A 120 10.28 -16.95 2.78
C ILE A 120 11.49 -17.90 2.82
N ASP A 121 12.71 -17.36 2.95
CA ASP A 121 13.94 -18.15 2.89
C ASP A 121 14.18 -18.96 4.18
N ALA A 122 13.68 -18.48 5.32
CA ALA A 122 13.91 -19.14 6.61
C ALA A 122 12.84 -20.19 6.96
N LEU A 123 11.70 -20.20 6.26
CA LEU A 123 10.61 -21.16 6.51
C LEU A 123 10.64 -22.35 5.54
N PRO A 124 10.33 -23.56 6.02
CA PRO A 124 10.05 -24.69 5.16
C PRO A 124 8.88 -24.40 4.21
N ASP A 125 8.86 -25.00 3.02
CA ASP A 125 7.85 -24.76 1.97
C ASP A 125 6.41 -24.86 2.48
N LYS A 126 6.14 -25.84 3.35
CA LYS A 126 4.81 -26.07 3.95
C LYS A 126 4.34 -24.94 4.86
N ASP A 127 5.26 -24.18 5.48
CA ASP A 127 4.96 -23.13 6.45
C ASP A 127 5.07 -21.71 5.84
N ARG A 128 5.60 -21.56 4.62
CA ARG A 128 5.79 -20.25 3.94
C ARG A 128 4.49 -19.47 3.77
N SER A 129 3.43 -20.15 3.33
CA SER A 129 2.13 -19.51 3.15
C SER A 129 1.59 -18.93 4.47
N GLN A 130 1.74 -19.69 5.57
CA GLN A 130 1.35 -19.23 6.89
C GLN A 130 2.19 -18.02 7.34
N GLY A 131 3.52 -18.08 7.12
CA GLY A 131 4.43 -16.97 7.47
C GLY A 131 4.10 -15.68 6.74
N ILE A 132 3.86 -15.76 5.43
CA ILE A 132 3.47 -14.60 4.62
C ILE A 132 2.10 -14.05 5.05
N SER A 133 1.16 -14.93 5.39
CA SER A 133 -0.17 -14.53 5.87
C SER A 133 -0.08 -13.79 7.21
N MET A 134 0.75 -14.27 8.13
CA MET A 134 0.99 -13.62 9.43
C MET A 134 1.68 -12.26 9.27
N TYR A 135 2.68 -12.17 8.39
CA TYR A 135 3.30 -10.90 8.02
C TYR A 135 2.25 -9.89 7.49
N SER A 136 1.43 -10.31 6.54
CA SER A 136 0.40 -9.46 5.93
C SER A 136 -0.65 -9.00 6.95
N LEU A 137 -1.04 -9.89 7.87
CA LEU A 137 -1.97 -9.56 8.95
C LEU A 137 -1.36 -8.49 9.87
N CYS A 138 -0.13 -8.71 10.35
CA CYS A 138 0.56 -7.76 11.23
C CYS A 138 0.85 -6.41 10.56
N ALA A 139 1.04 -6.40 9.24
CA ALA A 139 1.16 -5.16 8.47
C ALA A 139 -0.17 -4.40 8.31
N SER A 140 -1.30 -5.11 8.38
CA SER A 140 -2.65 -4.51 8.19
C SER A 140 -3.30 -4.04 9.49
N ILE A 141 -3.00 -4.66 10.64
CA ILE A 141 -3.57 -4.28 11.95
C ILE A 141 -3.35 -2.80 12.27
N PRO A 142 -2.17 -2.19 12.05
CA PRO A 142 -1.96 -0.78 12.30
C PRO A 142 -2.91 0.15 11.56
N SER A 143 -3.32 -0.22 10.35
CA SER A 143 -4.28 0.58 9.57
C SER A 143 -5.68 0.61 10.18
N ILE A 144 -6.02 -0.35 11.06
CA ILE A 144 -7.30 -0.40 11.77
C ILE A 144 -7.21 0.44 13.06
N ILE A 145 -6.15 0.24 13.85
CA ILE A 145 -6.03 0.84 15.19
C ILE A 145 -5.36 2.22 15.13
N GLY A 146 -4.43 2.41 14.19
CA GLY A 146 -3.62 3.62 14.07
C GLY A 146 -4.41 4.93 13.97
N PRO A 147 -5.48 5.00 13.17
CA PRO A 147 -6.32 6.20 13.09
C PRO A 147 -6.97 6.59 14.41
N LEU A 148 -7.39 5.63 15.24
CA LEU A 148 -7.93 5.90 16.58
C LEU A 148 -6.85 6.48 17.51
N LEU A 149 -5.65 5.86 17.51
CA LEU A 149 -4.52 6.35 18.28
C LEU A 149 -4.11 7.76 17.84
N ALA A 150 -4.06 7.98 16.53
CA ALA A 150 -3.71 9.27 15.95
C ALA A 150 -4.70 10.37 16.35
N LEU A 151 -6.00 10.09 16.26
CA LEU A 151 -7.01 11.07 16.64
C LEU A 151 -7.01 11.33 18.16
N GLY A 152 -6.79 10.29 18.99
CA GLY A 152 -6.60 10.46 20.44
C GLY A 152 -5.38 11.33 20.77
N ILE A 153 -4.25 11.12 20.08
CA ILE A 153 -3.06 11.96 20.21
C ILE A 153 -3.36 13.41 19.78
N TRP A 154 -4.07 13.58 18.66
CA TRP A 154 -4.39 14.89 18.14
C TRP A 154 -5.33 15.69 19.07
N GLN A 155 -6.38 15.03 19.59
CA GLN A 155 -7.38 15.65 20.47
C GLN A 155 -6.85 15.97 21.88
N SER A 156 -5.73 15.34 22.29
CA SER A 156 -5.11 15.68 23.57
C SER A 156 -4.48 17.07 23.59
N GLU A 157 -4.26 17.69 22.41
CA GLU A 157 -3.58 18.99 22.20
C GLU A 157 -2.15 19.04 22.79
N GLU A 158 -1.67 17.93 23.33
CA GLU A 158 -0.38 17.82 24.05
C GLU A 158 0.71 17.31 23.09
N THR A 159 1.58 18.21 22.65
CA THR A 159 2.68 17.89 21.71
C THR A 159 3.60 16.78 22.24
N TYR A 160 3.77 16.68 23.57
CA TYR A 160 4.64 15.65 24.16
C TYR A 160 4.11 14.22 23.96
N ILE A 161 2.79 14.02 23.86
CA ILE A 161 2.19 12.69 23.63
C ILE A 161 2.57 12.16 22.24
N PHE A 162 2.50 13.01 21.22
CA PHE A 162 2.97 12.66 19.87
C PHE A 162 4.47 12.34 19.88
N THR A 163 5.27 13.21 20.49
CA THR A 163 6.72 13.00 20.61
C THR A 163 7.04 11.69 21.34
N ALA A 164 6.40 11.44 22.49
CA ALA A 164 6.58 10.21 23.25
C ALA A 164 6.18 8.96 22.46
N ALA A 165 5.07 9.02 21.71
CA ALA A 165 4.63 7.91 20.86
C ALA A 165 5.66 7.61 19.76
N MET A 166 6.15 8.61 19.03
CA MET A 166 7.15 8.43 17.96
C MET A 166 8.47 7.90 18.51
N ILE A 167 8.97 8.45 19.61
CA ILE A 167 10.20 7.98 20.26
C ILE A 167 10.03 6.54 20.77
N THR A 168 8.91 6.23 21.41
CA THR A 168 8.64 4.88 21.91
C THR A 168 8.62 3.86 20.77
N ILE A 169 7.93 4.17 19.66
CA ILE A 169 7.90 3.29 18.50
C ILE A 169 9.30 3.15 17.89
N ALA A 170 10.08 4.24 17.79
CA ALA A 170 11.44 4.21 17.27
C ALA A 170 12.34 3.30 18.12
N LEU A 171 12.29 3.44 19.45
CA LEU A 171 13.07 2.62 20.40
C LEU A 171 12.64 1.15 20.35
N LEU A 172 11.33 0.87 20.39
CA LEU A 172 10.82 -0.51 20.35
C LEU A 172 11.17 -1.19 19.02
N THR A 173 11.02 -0.51 17.89
CA THR A 173 11.42 -1.06 16.59
C THR A 173 12.92 -1.29 16.51
N GLY A 174 13.72 -0.40 17.09
CA GLY A 174 15.18 -0.55 17.20
C GLY A 174 15.57 -1.77 18.02
N VAL A 175 15.04 -1.90 19.25
CA VAL A 175 15.35 -3.01 20.18
C VAL A 175 14.88 -4.35 19.58
N VAL A 176 13.64 -4.44 19.11
CA VAL A 176 13.10 -5.67 18.53
C VAL A 176 13.85 -6.04 17.26
N GLY A 177 14.12 -5.07 16.40
CA GLY A 177 14.85 -5.28 15.15
C GLY A 177 16.30 -5.69 15.35
N TYR A 178 17.00 -5.13 16.33
CA TYR A 178 18.37 -5.55 16.66
C TYR A 178 18.42 -6.98 17.21
N SER A 179 17.39 -7.39 17.97
CA SER A 179 17.25 -8.75 18.49
C SER A 179 16.80 -9.77 17.45
N ALA A 180 16.36 -9.31 16.26
CA ALA A 180 15.89 -10.20 15.19
C ALA A 180 17.03 -11.07 14.67
N LYS A 181 16.76 -12.37 14.59
CA LYS A 181 17.67 -13.38 14.01
C LYS A 181 16.89 -14.16 12.96
N ILE A 182 17.41 -14.20 11.76
CA ILE A 182 16.93 -15.07 10.68
C ILE A 182 18.08 -16.00 10.38
N ASP A 183 17.94 -17.27 10.74
CA ASP A 183 18.93 -18.29 10.39
C ASP A 183 18.85 -18.47 8.88
N ARG A 184 19.93 -18.16 8.17
CA ARG A 184 20.05 -18.46 6.73
C ARG A 184 20.02 -20.00 6.60
N SER A 185 18.91 -20.55 6.12
CA SER A 185 18.99 -21.80 5.38
C SER A 185 19.87 -21.50 4.18
N ALA A 186 20.92 -22.32 3.97
CA ALA A 186 21.88 -22.11 2.91
C ALA A 186 21.16 -22.03 1.55
N SER A 187 20.76 -20.84 1.17
CA SER A 187 20.32 -20.59 -0.21
C SER A 187 21.52 -20.73 -1.11
N PRO A 188 21.44 -21.47 -2.21
CA PRO A 188 22.55 -21.59 -3.15
C PRO A 188 22.96 -20.19 -3.60
N PRO A 189 24.27 -19.98 -3.93
CA PRO A 189 24.77 -18.72 -4.40
C PRO A 189 23.96 -18.27 -5.60
N VAL A 190 23.45 -17.04 -5.51
CA VAL A 190 22.61 -16.44 -6.55
C VAL A 190 23.41 -16.40 -7.84
N ASN A 191 22.92 -17.05 -8.88
CA ASN A 191 23.46 -16.94 -10.22
C ASN A 191 23.47 -15.46 -10.65
N ASP A 192 24.55 -15.01 -11.29
CA ASP A 192 24.76 -13.64 -11.81
C ASP A 192 23.60 -13.06 -12.67
N GLY A 193 22.65 -13.90 -13.08
CA GLY A 193 21.43 -13.50 -13.79
C GLY A 193 20.45 -12.63 -12.98
N GLN A 194 20.49 -12.67 -11.64
CA GLN A 194 19.55 -11.91 -10.80
C GLN A 194 20.07 -10.49 -10.45
N THR A 195 21.35 -10.24 -10.56
CA THR A 195 21.93 -8.90 -10.40
C THR A 195 21.42 -7.92 -11.47
N LYS A 196 20.92 -8.44 -12.58
CA LYS A 196 20.32 -7.64 -13.68
C LYS A 196 18.87 -7.23 -13.41
N GLN A 197 18.22 -7.70 -12.34
CA GLN A 197 16.79 -7.42 -12.09
C GLN A 197 16.49 -5.95 -11.78
N GLY A 198 17.33 -5.24 -11.05
CA GLY A 198 17.12 -3.83 -10.76
C GLY A 198 17.27 -2.94 -12.00
N ALA A 199 18.28 -3.20 -12.85
CA ALA A 199 18.44 -2.56 -14.15
C ALA A 199 17.36 -3.00 -15.13
N ALA A 200 16.94 -4.28 -15.07
CA ALA A 200 15.85 -4.82 -15.86
C ALA A 200 14.50 -4.17 -15.52
N MET A 201 14.26 -3.77 -14.27
CA MET A 201 13.02 -3.10 -13.89
C MET A 201 12.91 -1.69 -14.50
N LEU A 202 14.00 -0.92 -14.50
CA LEU A 202 14.05 0.39 -15.19
C LEU A 202 13.90 0.24 -16.71
N GLN A 203 14.55 -0.77 -17.31
CA GLN A 203 14.38 -1.08 -18.74
C GLN A 203 12.99 -1.64 -19.07
N SER A 204 12.31 -2.22 -18.08
CA SER A 204 10.99 -2.85 -18.26
C SER A 204 9.83 -1.84 -18.27
N PHE A 205 10.05 -0.56 -17.94
CA PHE A 205 9.02 0.46 -18.15
C PHE A 205 8.55 0.52 -19.60
N GLY A 206 9.44 0.27 -20.57
CA GLY A 206 9.05 0.10 -21.97
C GLY A 206 8.15 -1.12 -22.23
N GLN A 207 8.23 -2.15 -21.40
CA GLN A 207 7.38 -3.33 -21.52
C GLN A 207 5.95 -3.08 -20.98
N LEU A 208 5.77 -2.10 -20.11
CA LEU A 208 4.46 -1.68 -19.62
C LEU A 208 3.54 -1.28 -20.77
N VAL A 209 4.06 -0.56 -21.75
CA VAL A 209 3.31 -0.11 -22.93
C VAL A 209 3.20 -1.23 -23.99
N LYS A 210 4.20 -2.13 -24.07
CA LYS A 210 4.23 -3.20 -25.08
C LYS A 210 3.28 -4.36 -24.75
N ASN A 211 2.98 -4.62 -23.48
CA ASN A 211 2.08 -5.70 -23.07
C ASN A 211 0.69 -5.13 -22.75
N PRO A 212 -0.33 -5.35 -23.60
CA PRO A 212 -1.65 -4.75 -23.42
C PRO A 212 -2.35 -5.15 -22.12
N TYR A 213 -2.13 -6.38 -21.64
CA TYR A 213 -2.72 -6.85 -20.37
C TYR A 213 -2.06 -6.18 -19.15
N LEU A 214 -0.73 -6.06 -19.17
CA LEU A 214 0.00 -5.37 -18.11
C LEU A 214 -0.37 -3.89 -18.08
N PHE A 215 -0.42 -3.22 -19.23
CA PHE A 215 -0.84 -1.82 -19.33
C PHE A 215 -2.23 -1.61 -18.75
N ARG A 216 -3.18 -2.44 -19.17
CA ARG A 216 -4.58 -2.35 -18.75
C ARG A 216 -4.75 -2.56 -17.25
N CYS A 217 -4.16 -3.62 -16.68
CA CYS A 217 -4.17 -3.88 -15.25
C CYS A 217 -3.50 -2.75 -14.47
N SER A 218 -2.36 -2.24 -14.96
CA SER A 218 -1.61 -1.17 -14.32
C SER A 218 -2.37 0.15 -14.32
N LEU A 219 -3.06 0.49 -15.41
CA LEU A 219 -3.88 1.70 -15.50
C LEU A 219 -5.09 1.65 -14.56
N LEU A 220 -5.81 0.50 -14.53
CA LEU A 220 -6.92 0.27 -13.61
C LEU A 220 -6.46 0.39 -12.15
N MET A 221 -5.32 -0.23 -11.83
CA MET A 221 -4.78 -0.20 -10.47
C MET A 221 -4.26 1.19 -10.09
N LEU A 222 -3.58 1.90 -10.99
CA LEU A 222 -3.10 3.25 -10.76
C LEU A 222 -4.25 4.20 -10.43
N THR A 223 -5.34 4.15 -11.23
CA THR A 223 -6.52 5.00 -10.99
C THR A 223 -7.22 4.66 -9.68
N ALA A 224 -7.42 3.39 -9.39
CA ALA A 224 -8.01 2.97 -8.11
C ALA A 224 -7.13 3.39 -6.92
N SER A 225 -5.82 3.19 -7.04
CA SER A 225 -4.86 3.58 -6.00
C SER A 225 -4.80 5.11 -5.83
N LEU A 226 -5.00 5.89 -6.89
CA LEU A 226 -5.11 7.35 -6.79
C LEU A 226 -6.31 7.74 -5.91
N VAL A 227 -7.46 7.09 -6.09
CA VAL A 227 -8.63 7.32 -5.21
C VAL A 227 -8.33 6.92 -3.77
N PHE A 228 -7.67 5.77 -3.54
CA PHE A 228 -7.26 5.34 -2.19
C PHE A 228 -6.27 6.31 -1.55
N GLY A 229 -5.35 6.89 -2.34
CA GLY A 229 -4.41 7.90 -1.91
C GLY A 229 -5.09 9.21 -1.51
N ALA A 230 -6.07 9.67 -2.30
CA ALA A 230 -6.89 10.82 -1.96
C ALA A 230 -7.65 10.61 -0.64
N VAL A 231 -8.23 9.43 -0.45
CA VAL A 231 -8.91 9.05 0.80
C VAL A 231 -7.95 9.10 1.98
N THR A 232 -6.80 8.44 1.88
CA THR A 232 -5.82 8.39 2.98
C THR A 232 -5.32 9.79 3.36
N THR A 233 -5.17 10.68 2.38
CA THR A 233 -4.63 12.04 2.58
C THR A 233 -5.68 13.01 3.11
N PHE A 234 -6.89 13.00 2.53
CA PHE A 234 -7.86 14.07 2.75
C PHE A 234 -9.07 13.71 3.62
N ILE A 235 -9.33 12.43 3.92
CA ILE A 235 -10.37 12.05 4.88
C ILE A 235 -10.14 12.65 6.27
N PRO A 236 -8.89 12.71 6.82
CA PRO A 236 -8.65 13.36 8.10
C PRO A 236 -9.13 14.82 8.16
N LEU A 237 -9.02 15.55 7.05
CA LEU A 237 -9.43 16.94 6.91
C LEU A 237 -10.92 17.07 6.60
N TYR A 238 -11.41 16.29 5.65
CA TYR A 238 -12.80 16.36 5.20
C TYR A 238 -13.82 15.95 6.27
N ALA A 239 -13.47 15.00 7.13
CA ALA A 239 -14.35 14.54 8.20
C ALA A 239 -14.80 15.67 9.15
N ALA A 240 -13.98 16.70 9.35
CA ALA A 240 -14.32 17.86 10.17
C ALA A 240 -15.46 18.71 9.56
N GLN A 241 -15.68 18.64 8.25
CA GLN A 241 -16.74 19.36 7.56
C GLN A 241 -18.09 18.62 7.54
N ILE A 242 -18.10 17.35 8.00
CA ILE A 242 -19.29 16.49 7.94
C ILE A 242 -19.93 16.41 9.32
N GLN A 243 -21.24 16.66 9.37
CA GLN A 243 -22.00 16.51 10.61
C GLN A 243 -21.88 15.08 11.15
N ASN A 244 -21.38 14.94 12.38
CA ASN A 244 -21.06 13.66 13.02
C ASN A 244 -20.01 12.81 12.26
N GLY A 245 -19.20 13.44 11.40
CA GLY A 245 -18.08 12.79 10.71
C GLY A 245 -16.90 12.58 11.67
N ASN A 246 -16.30 11.38 11.61
CA ASN A 246 -15.09 11.06 12.37
C ASN A 246 -14.10 10.32 11.46
N ALA A 247 -12.95 10.93 11.23
CA ALA A 247 -11.93 10.38 10.36
C ALA A 247 -11.40 9.02 10.81
N ALA A 248 -11.20 8.84 12.13
CA ALA A 248 -10.70 7.58 12.67
C ALA A 248 -11.70 6.44 12.44
N ILE A 249 -13.00 6.69 12.67
CA ILE A 249 -14.05 5.69 12.42
C ILE A 249 -14.11 5.36 10.92
N TYR A 250 -14.02 6.35 10.03
CA TYR A 250 -14.00 6.11 8.59
C TYR A 250 -12.85 5.18 8.18
N LEU A 251 -11.62 5.55 8.56
CA LEU A 251 -10.42 4.79 8.17
C LEU A 251 -10.38 3.40 8.81
N MET A 252 -10.85 3.28 10.05
CA MET A 252 -11.02 2.00 10.75
C MET A 252 -12.04 1.10 10.03
N LEU A 253 -13.21 1.63 9.66
CA LEU A 253 -14.24 0.89 8.91
C LEU A 253 -13.71 0.45 7.55
N GLN A 254 -13.02 1.34 6.82
CA GLN A 254 -12.41 1.00 5.54
C GLN A 254 -11.39 -0.14 5.70
N ALA A 255 -10.42 0.01 6.61
CA ALA A 255 -9.39 -1.00 6.84
C ALA A 255 -9.96 -2.33 7.36
N GLY A 256 -10.92 -2.26 8.28
CA GLY A 256 -11.65 -3.43 8.78
C GLY A 256 -12.40 -4.16 7.67
N THR A 257 -13.08 -3.40 6.79
CA THR A 257 -13.76 -3.97 5.62
C THR A 257 -12.77 -4.64 4.66
N VAL A 258 -11.59 -4.04 4.44
CA VAL A 258 -10.54 -4.68 3.63
C VAL A 258 -10.18 -6.05 4.19
N VAL A 259 -9.94 -6.14 5.49
CA VAL A 259 -9.56 -7.41 6.14
C VAL A 259 -10.71 -8.42 6.04
N VAL A 260 -11.92 -8.05 6.46
CA VAL A 260 -13.10 -8.93 6.44
C VAL A 260 -13.42 -9.41 5.02
N ALA A 261 -13.45 -8.50 4.05
CA ALA A 261 -13.77 -8.84 2.66
C ALA A 261 -12.72 -9.77 2.05
N ARG A 262 -11.43 -9.62 2.35
CA ARG A 262 -10.38 -10.56 1.91
C ARG A 262 -10.60 -11.98 2.46
N PHE A 263 -11.02 -12.11 3.72
CA PHE A 263 -11.30 -13.43 4.29
C PHE A 263 -12.57 -14.06 3.72
N VAL A 264 -13.67 -13.31 3.68
CA VAL A 264 -14.99 -13.81 3.28
C VAL A 264 -15.06 -14.08 1.77
N LEU A 265 -14.52 -13.15 0.97
CA LEU A 265 -14.67 -13.18 -0.49
C LEU A 265 -13.48 -13.82 -1.22
N ARG A 266 -12.48 -14.35 -0.52
CA ARG A 266 -11.28 -14.96 -1.13
C ARG A 266 -11.58 -16.01 -2.20
N LYS A 267 -12.66 -16.79 -2.01
CA LYS A 267 -13.08 -17.84 -2.95
C LYS A 267 -13.81 -17.29 -4.19
N LYS A 268 -14.23 -16.01 -4.17
CA LYS A 268 -14.92 -15.36 -5.28
C LYS A 268 -13.96 -14.68 -6.26
N ILE A 269 -12.67 -14.59 -5.91
CA ILE A 269 -11.64 -14.01 -6.79
C ILE A 269 -11.40 -14.99 -7.94
N PRO A 270 -11.61 -14.56 -9.21
CA PRO A 270 -11.35 -15.41 -10.37
C PRO A 270 -9.88 -15.82 -10.43
N SER A 271 -9.61 -17.11 -10.60
CA SER A 271 -8.25 -17.68 -10.65
C SER A 271 -8.08 -18.67 -11.81
N ASP A 272 -8.77 -18.41 -12.91
CA ASP A 272 -8.78 -19.27 -14.12
C ASP A 272 -7.97 -18.69 -15.29
N GLY A 273 -7.27 -17.57 -15.06
CA GLY A 273 -6.48 -16.90 -16.10
C GLY A 273 -7.28 -16.19 -17.19
N LYS A 274 -8.62 -16.11 -17.03
CA LYS A 274 -9.49 -15.41 -17.97
C LYS A 274 -9.79 -13.98 -17.48
N TRP A 275 -10.01 -13.08 -18.43
CA TRP A 275 -10.43 -11.73 -18.12
C TRP A 275 -11.93 -11.69 -17.78
N HIS A 276 -12.25 -11.45 -16.52
CA HIS A 276 -13.63 -11.35 -16.03
C HIS A 276 -14.11 -9.89 -16.04
N SER A 277 -14.46 -9.37 -17.23
CA SER A 277 -14.89 -7.98 -17.42
C SER A 277 -16.01 -7.58 -16.44
N ALA A 278 -17.06 -8.39 -16.31
CA ALA A 278 -18.18 -8.08 -15.42
C ALA A 278 -17.74 -7.94 -13.95
N PHE A 279 -16.84 -8.80 -13.47
CA PHE A 279 -16.34 -8.74 -12.10
C PHE A 279 -15.50 -7.49 -11.88
N ILE A 280 -14.55 -7.18 -12.79
CA ILE A 280 -13.70 -6.00 -12.69
C ILE A 280 -14.53 -4.72 -12.80
N MET A 281 -15.51 -4.68 -13.72
CA MET A 281 -16.44 -3.55 -13.85
C MET A 281 -17.27 -3.37 -12.57
N THR A 282 -17.71 -4.44 -11.93
CA THR A 282 -18.43 -4.35 -10.64
C THR A 282 -17.54 -3.73 -9.55
N LEU A 283 -16.25 -4.10 -9.50
CA LEU A 283 -15.32 -3.50 -8.54
C LEU A 283 -15.05 -2.02 -8.83
N MET A 284 -14.93 -1.64 -10.10
CA MET A 284 -14.80 -0.24 -10.50
C MET A 284 -16.07 0.56 -10.21
N LEU A 285 -17.25 -0.01 -10.47
CA LEU A 285 -18.53 0.62 -10.13
C LEU A 285 -18.67 0.79 -8.61
N LEU A 286 -18.24 -0.19 -7.84
CA LEU A 286 -18.21 -0.09 -6.38
C LEU A 286 -17.32 1.08 -5.93
N LEU A 287 -16.18 1.28 -6.59
CA LEU A 287 -15.29 2.41 -6.34
C LEU A 287 -15.93 3.76 -6.71
N VAL A 288 -16.66 3.81 -7.83
CA VAL A 288 -17.45 5.00 -8.24
C VAL A 288 -18.48 5.36 -7.17
N ILE A 289 -19.29 4.38 -6.74
CA ILE A 289 -20.32 4.59 -5.74
C ILE A 289 -19.69 5.00 -4.40
N ALA A 290 -18.56 4.39 -4.02
CA ALA A 290 -17.83 4.74 -2.81
C ALA A 290 -17.35 6.21 -2.83
N ALA A 291 -16.68 6.63 -3.90
CA ALA A 291 -16.18 8.00 -4.04
C ALA A 291 -17.33 9.00 -4.10
N GLN A 292 -18.42 8.68 -4.81
CA GLN A 292 -19.60 9.54 -4.87
C GLN A 292 -20.34 9.62 -3.53
N SER A 293 -20.41 8.53 -2.75
CA SER A 293 -20.97 8.54 -1.39
C SER A 293 -20.16 9.46 -0.47
N VAL A 294 -18.84 9.41 -0.56
CA VAL A 294 -17.96 10.33 0.19
C VAL A 294 -18.19 11.77 -0.25
N SER A 295 -18.31 12.05 -1.56
CA SER A 295 -18.63 13.38 -2.07
C SER A 295 -19.95 13.89 -1.52
N PHE A 296 -20.99 13.06 -1.54
CA PHE A 296 -22.33 13.40 -1.10
C PHE A 296 -22.47 13.58 0.42
N SER A 297 -21.49 13.18 1.19
CA SER A 297 -21.56 13.19 2.67
C SER A 297 -21.69 14.58 3.27
N ILE A 298 -21.30 15.64 2.56
CA ILE A 298 -21.48 17.01 3.05
C ILE A 298 -22.98 17.39 3.18
N THR A 299 -23.83 16.85 2.30
CA THR A 299 -25.28 17.09 2.32
C THR A 299 -26.05 15.94 2.95
N GLY A 300 -25.59 14.70 2.73
CA GLY A 300 -26.24 13.49 3.21
C GLY A 300 -25.78 13.02 4.60
N GLY A 301 -24.78 13.71 5.19
CA GLY A 301 -24.29 13.44 6.54
C GLY A 301 -23.48 12.16 6.70
N ALA A 302 -23.29 11.75 7.96
CA ALA A 302 -22.41 10.65 8.35
C ALA A 302 -22.77 9.29 7.74
N VAL A 303 -24.03 9.05 7.40
CA VAL A 303 -24.48 7.77 6.80
C VAL A 303 -23.78 7.56 5.44
N PHE A 304 -23.79 8.55 4.56
CA PHE A 304 -23.09 8.46 3.26
C PHE A 304 -21.58 8.39 3.44
N PHE A 305 -21.05 9.09 4.44
CA PHE A 305 -19.64 9.07 4.76
C PHE A 305 -19.16 7.66 5.13
N TYR A 306 -19.80 7.02 6.09
CA TYR A 306 -19.40 5.68 6.53
C TYR A 306 -19.78 4.57 5.55
N ALA A 307 -20.90 4.72 4.81
CA ALA A 307 -21.20 3.83 3.70
C ALA A 307 -20.09 3.88 2.63
N GLY A 308 -19.60 5.08 2.32
CA GLY A 308 -18.43 5.28 1.44
C GLY A 308 -17.19 4.53 1.93
N ALA A 309 -16.91 4.52 3.24
CA ALA A 309 -15.78 3.79 3.82
C ALA A 309 -15.88 2.27 3.59
N ILE A 310 -17.06 1.69 3.82
CA ILE A 310 -17.31 0.25 3.63
C ILE A 310 -17.17 -0.13 2.15
N LEU A 311 -17.77 0.64 1.25
CA LEU A 311 -17.70 0.38 -0.19
C LEU A 311 -16.27 0.53 -0.71
N MET A 312 -15.54 1.56 -0.24
CA MET A 312 -14.13 1.79 -0.55
C MET A 312 -13.25 0.62 -0.11
N GLY A 313 -13.44 0.16 1.13
CA GLY A 313 -12.73 -0.99 1.68
C GLY A 313 -13.01 -2.27 0.89
N ALA A 314 -14.26 -2.52 0.48
CA ALA A 314 -14.64 -3.68 -0.31
C ALA A 314 -13.98 -3.66 -1.71
N ALA A 315 -13.99 -2.51 -2.39
CA ALA A 315 -13.32 -2.34 -3.68
C ALA A 315 -11.80 -2.58 -3.55
N GLN A 316 -11.17 -1.98 -2.55
CA GLN A 316 -9.72 -2.11 -2.27
C GLN A 316 -9.33 -3.56 -1.94
N ALA A 317 -10.17 -4.28 -1.20
CA ALA A 317 -9.92 -5.67 -0.81
C ALA A 317 -9.76 -6.61 -2.00
N LEU A 318 -10.57 -6.41 -3.05
CA LEU A 318 -10.74 -7.36 -4.14
C LEU A 318 -9.98 -6.98 -5.41
N LEU A 319 -9.84 -5.67 -5.70
CA LEU A 319 -9.27 -5.21 -6.96
C LEU A 319 -7.81 -5.63 -7.13
N TYR A 320 -6.97 -5.34 -6.13
CA TYR A 320 -5.55 -5.68 -6.18
C TYR A 320 -5.30 -7.20 -6.38
N PRO A 321 -5.89 -8.10 -5.56
CA PRO A 321 -5.66 -9.53 -5.76
C PRO A 321 -6.24 -10.06 -7.07
N THR A 322 -7.37 -9.50 -7.56
CA THR A 322 -7.97 -9.90 -8.84
C THR A 322 -7.03 -9.60 -10.02
N LEU A 323 -6.53 -8.38 -10.12
CA LEU A 323 -5.63 -7.97 -11.18
C LEU A 323 -4.27 -8.68 -11.08
N THR A 324 -3.73 -8.83 -9.86
CA THR A 324 -2.47 -9.54 -9.64
C THR A 324 -2.59 -11.01 -10.03
N THR A 325 -3.65 -11.70 -9.61
CA THR A 325 -3.89 -13.10 -9.96
C THR A 325 -3.99 -13.27 -11.48
N PHE A 326 -4.78 -12.45 -12.16
CA PHE A 326 -4.85 -12.48 -13.63
C PHE A 326 -3.47 -12.35 -14.28
N LEU A 327 -2.67 -11.36 -13.86
CA LEU A 327 -1.33 -11.14 -14.38
C LEU A 327 -0.39 -12.33 -14.18
N THR A 328 -0.52 -13.07 -13.07
CA THR A 328 0.31 -14.26 -12.84
C THR A 328 0.05 -15.39 -13.82
N PHE A 329 -1.14 -15.45 -14.44
CA PHE A 329 -1.46 -16.44 -15.47
C PHE A 329 -1.04 -16.00 -16.87
N VAL A 330 -1.17 -14.71 -17.18
CA VAL A 330 -1.01 -14.19 -18.55
C VAL A 330 0.43 -13.78 -18.86
N LEU A 331 1.21 -13.40 -17.85
CA LEU A 331 2.59 -12.95 -18.05
C LEU A 331 3.57 -14.12 -18.26
N PRO A 332 4.57 -13.95 -19.16
CA PRO A 332 5.61 -14.95 -19.41
C PRO A 332 6.36 -15.33 -18.13
N GLN A 333 6.60 -16.61 -17.88
CA GLN A 333 7.24 -17.12 -16.66
C GLN A 333 8.61 -16.46 -16.38
N GLN A 334 9.41 -16.24 -17.44
CA GLN A 334 10.77 -15.69 -17.32
C GLN A 334 10.80 -14.24 -16.78
N SER A 335 9.81 -13.42 -17.14
CA SER A 335 9.73 -12.00 -16.75
C SER A 335 8.61 -11.68 -15.75
N ARG A 336 7.84 -12.68 -15.33
CA ARG A 336 6.65 -12.51 -14.48
C ARG A 336 6.93 -11.69 -13.23
N ASN A 337 7.97 -12.02 -12.48
CA ASN A 337 8.29 -11.35 -11.22
C ASN A 337 8.61 -9.86 -11.42
N VAL A 338 9.34 -9.54 -12.49
CA VAL A 338 9.69 -8.13 -12.83
C VAL A 338 8.43 -7.37 -13.25
N LEU A 339 7.57 -7.97 -14.08
CA LEU A 339 6.37 -7.32 -14.59
C LEU A 339 5.29 -7.15 -13.50
N VAL A 340 5.13 -8.13 -12.59
CA VAL A 340 4.28 -7.98 -11.40
C VAL A 340 4.86 -6.91 -10.47
N GLY A 341 6.18 -6.84 -10.30
CA GLY A 341 6.84 -5.77 -9.56
C GLY A 341 6.52 -4.39 -10.13
N LEU A 342 6.49 -4.26 -11.45
CA LEU A 342 6.11 -3.02 -12.14
C LEU A 342 4.64 -2.65 -11.91
N PHE A 343 3.72 -3.64 -11.92
CA PHE A 343 2.32 -3.45 -11.56
C PHE A 343 2.17 -2.94 -10.11
N ILE A 344 2.95 -3.49 -9.16
CA ILE A 344 2.95 -3.02 -7.76
C ILE A 344 3.47 -1.59 -7.68
N ALA A 345 4.51 -1.26 -8.44
CA ALA A 345 5.04 0.11 -8.52
C ALA A 345 3.99 1.11 -9.03
N MET A 346 3.14 0.69 -10.00
CA MET A 346 2.03 1.53 -10.47
C MET A 346 0.94 1.72 -9.40
N ALA A 347 0.72 0.74 -8.53
CA ALA A 347 -0.17 0.90 -7.39
C ALA A 347 0.38 1.91 -6.36
N ASP A 348 1.66 1.81 -6.00
CA ASP A 348 2.32 2.77 -5.09
C ASP A 348 2.32 4.19 -5.68
N LEU A 349 2.60 4.31 -6.99
CA LEU A 349 2.53 5.58 -7.72
C LEU A 349 1.11 6.17 -7.68
N GLY A 350 0.09 5.35 -7.89
CA GLY A 350 -1.30 5.80 -7.81
C GLY A 350 -1.62 6.41 -6.45
N VAL A 351 -1.30 5.74 -5.36
CA VAL A 351 -1.54 6.28 -3.99
C VAL A 351 -0.77 7.60 -3.78
N SER A 352 0.48 7.67 -4.24
CA SER A 352 1.27 8.90 -4.18
C SER A 352 0.60 10.05 -4.94
N LEU A 353 0.20 9.79 -6.19
CA LEU A 353 -0.47 10.78 -7.03
C LEU A 353 -1.84 11.20 -6.49
N GLY A 354 -2.50 10.35 -5.70
CA GLY A 354 -3.76 10.68 -5.04
C GLY A 354 -3.67 11.91 -4.15
N GLY A 355 -2.60 12.05 -3.37
CA GLY A 355 -2.32 13.29 -2.62
C GLY A 355 -1.94 14.45 -3.54
N VAL A 356 -0.96 14.22 -4.42
CA VAL A 356 -0.33 15.26 -5.25
C VAL A 356 -1.30 15.88 -6.27
N ILE A 357 -2.12 15.06 -6.94
CA ILE A 357 -3.04 15.53 -7.98
C ILE A 357 -4.35 16.08 -7.37
N MET A 358 -4.85 15.41 -6.31
CA MET A 358 -6.14 15.80 -5.72
C MET A 358 -6.02 17.01 -4.79
N GLY A 359 -4.83 17.31 -4.27
CA GLY A 359 -4.58 18.50 -3.45
C GLY A 359 -4.95 19.81 -4.15
N PRO A 360 -4.36 20.12 -5.32
CA PRO A 360 -4.72 21.29 -6.11
C PRO A 360 -6.22 21.38 -6.44
N ILE A 361 -6.87 20.24 -6.72
CA ILE A 361 -8.31 20.21 -6.99
C ILE A 361 -9.10 20.59 -5.73
N ALA A 362 -8.71 20.11 -4.57
CA ALA A 362 -9.33 20.45 -3.30
C ALA A 362 -9.12 21.95 -2.95
N ASP A 363 -7.93 22.51 -3.23
CA ASP A 363 -7.62 23.92 -3.00
C ASP A 363 -8.45 24.85 -3.90
N LEU A 364 -8.64 24.46 -5.18
CA LEU A 364 -9.37 25.28 -6.16
C LEU A 364 -10.90 25.16 -6.04
N THR A 365 -11.38 24.10 -5.40
CA THR A 365 -12.82 23.80 -5.37
C THR A 365 -13.31 23.43 -3.96
N SER A 366 -13.42 22.14 -3.68
CA SER A 366 -13.78 21.58 -2.37
C SER A 366 -13.43 20.09 -2.29
N TYR A 367 -13.39 19.52 -1.09
CA TYR A 367 -13.21 18.08 -0.91
C TYR A 367 -14.34 17.28 -1.56
N SER A 368 -15.59 17.74 -1.45
CA SER A 368 -16.73 17.09 -2.10
C SER A 368 -16.54 17.00 -3.61
N PHE A 369 -16.19 18.11 -4.27
CA PHE A 369 -15.94 18.10 -5.72
C PHE A 369 -14.71 17.23 -6.09
N MET A 370 -13.65 17.27 -5.31
CA MET A 370 -12.47 16.42 -5.49
C MET A 370 -12.86 14.92 -5.50
N TYR A 371 -13.73 14.47 -4.59
CA TYR A 371 -14.22 13.07 -4.59
C TYR A 371 -15.14 12.78 -5.77
N THR A 372 -15.90 13.77 -6.26
CA THR A 372 -16.64 13.63 -7.54
C THR A 372 -15.69 13.42 -8.71
N VAL A 373 -14.55 14.14 -8.77
CA VAL A 373 -13.50 13.91 -9.79
C VAL A 373 -12.93 12.49 -9.66
N CYS A 374 -12.70 11.99 -8.45
CA CYS A 374 -12.29 10.60 -8.22
C CYS A 374 -13.33 9.61 -8.77
N ALA A 375 -14.63 9.86 -8.58
CA ALA A 375 -15.71 9.05 -9.14
C ALA A 375 -15.69 9.07 -10.68
N ILE A 376 -15.54 10.25 -11.30
CA ILE A 376 -15.47 10.42 -12.76
C ILE A 376 -14.28 9.64 -13.33
N LEU A 377 -13.10 9.74 -12.71
CA LEU A 377 -11.93 8.96 -13.13
C LEU A 377 -12.19 7.45 -13.05
N SER A 378 -12.89 7.01 -12.01
CA SER A 378 -13.26 5.60 -11.84
C SER A 378 -14.29 5.16 -12.89
N VAL A 379 -15.24 6.03 -13.30
CA VAL A 379 -16.17 5.78 -14.41
C VAL A 379 -15.43 5.62 -15.72
N ALA A 380 -14.45 6.48 -16.02
CA ALA A 380 -13.64 6.36 -17.20
C ALA A 380 -12.93 4.99 -17.30
N MET A 381 -12.54 4.42 -16.14
CA MET A 381 -11.92 3.10 -16.09
C MET A 381 -12.88 1.94 -16.36
N LEU A 382 -14.20 2.12 -16.29
CA LEU A 382 -15.18 1.10 -16.71
C LEU A 382 -15.00 0.75 -18.18
N PHE A 383 -14.69 1.72 -19.05
CA PHE A 383 -14.42 1.47 -20.46
C PHE A 383 -13.16 0.61 -20.64
N PHE A 384 -12.13 0.81 -19.84
CA PHE A 384 -10.93 -0.03 -19.84
C PHE A 384 -11.15 -1.40 -19.23
N ALA A 385 -12.08 -1.55 -18.29
CA ALA A 385 -12.45 -2.83 -17.69
C ALA A 385 -13.29 -3.68 -18.66
N TYR A 386 -14.04 -3.04 -19.58
CA TYR A 386 -14.87 -3.73 -20.56
C TYR A 386 -14.01 -4.35 -21.66
N GLU A 387 -14.16 -5.65 -21.85
CA GLU A 387 -13.63 -6.39 -22.99
C GLU A 387 -14.79 -7.05 -23.71
N ARG A 388 -14.98 -6.68 -24.97
CA ARG A 388 -15.89 -7.38 -25.85
C ARG A 388 -15.35 -8.81 -25.97
N ARG A 389 -16.13 -9.84 -25.60
CA ARG A 389 -15.74 -11.25 -25.70
C ARG A 389 -15.07 -11.51 -27.03
N SER A 390 -13.75 -11.41 -27.09
CA SER A 390 -12.95 -11.85 -28.23
C SER A 390 -12.62 -13.31 -27.99
N ALA A 391 -12.84 -14.12 -28.99
CA ALA A 391 -12.74 -15.57 -29.05
C ALA A 391 -11.59 -16.12 -28.18
N SER A 392 -11.92 -17.20 -27.46
CA SER A 392 -10.99 -18.11 -26.79
C SER A 392 -9.62 -18.11 -27.48
N VAL A 393 -8.58 -17.74 -26.73
CA VAL A 393 -7.21 -18.09 -27.10
C VAL A 393 -7.18 -19.61 -27.08
N GLU A 394 -7.30 -20.24 -28.23
CA GLU A 394 -7.01 -21.65 -28.40
C GLU A 394 -5.57 -21.89 -27.96
N THR A 395 -5.43 -22.52 -26.80
CA THR A 395 -4.19 -23.18 -26.43
C THR A 395 -3.93 -24.25 -27.49
N LYS A 396 -3.02 -23.96 -28.44
CA LYS A 396 -2.48 -25.01 -29.31
C LYS A 396 -1.99 -26.15 -28.43
N PRO A 397 -2.52 -27.36 -28.59
CA PRO A 397 -1.96 -28.52 -27.88
C PRO A 397 -0.54 -28.72 -28.41
N SER A 398 0.42 -28.80 -27.48
CA SER A 398 1.78 -29.21 -27.81
C SER A 398 1.71 -30.57 -28.49
N SER A 399 2.01 -30.63 -29.79
CA SER A 399 2.18 -31.87 -30.50
C SER A 399 3.23 -32.72 -29.79
N LYS A 400 2.80 -33.84 -29.22
CA LYS A 400 3.66 -34.99 -28.92
C LYS A 400 4.42 -35.32 -30.21
N ARG A 401 5.72 -35.18 -30.23
CA ARG A 401 6.58 -35.94 -31.14
C ARG A 401 7.11 -37.13 -30.35
N GLU A 402 6.78 -38.27 -30.91
CA GLU A 402 7.32 -39.58 -30.62
C GLU A 402 8.84 -39.60 -30.66
#